data_7db9d9c4a5e56f3aa75e589a5c868ced
#
_entry.id   7db9d9c4a5e56f3aa75e589a5c868ced
#
_cell.length_a   1.000
_cell.length_b   1.000
_cell.length_c   1.000
_cell.angle_alpha   90.00
_cell.angle_beta   90.00
_cell.angle_gamma   90.00
#
_symmetry.space_group_name_H-M   'P 1'
#
loop_
_entity.id
_entity.type
_entity.pdbx_description
1 polymer ?
#
loop_
_entity_poly.entity_id
_entity_poly.type
_entity_poly.pdbx_seq_one_letter_code
_entity_poly.pdbx_strand_id
1 'polypeptide(L)'
;FRRSRGLGDVYKRQAPGSGQAPDASLAPAGEVGGDAASESGSGVFERLRSGLSRSRGQLSEGLASLVLGKKQLDPALLEALEEQLIMADLGLEATERVLESLRLRLGRSELSAQETVMSALKETLTELLADQESPLSIEAHHPFVILVVGVNGAGKTTTIGKLAHRFKQQGHSVMLAAGDTFRAAAVEQLQAWGERNDVPVIAQHTGADSASVLFDALQAATARNVDLLIADTAGRLQNKSHLMDELSKVVRVMRKQDEAVPHETLLVLDAGTGQNAVSQAVEFDQAVGVTGVTVTKLDGTARGGVLFAIAHKLKRPIRFIGVGEQADDLRDFSARDFVDALLDDG
;
A
#
# COMPACT_ATOMS: atom_id res chain seq x y z
N PHE A 1 44.40 59.05 -0.57
CA PHE A 1 43.95 59.62 0.69
C PHE A 1 42.45 59.82 0.72
N ARG A 2 41.67 58.93 1.34
CA ARG A 2 40.62 59.28 2.32
C ARG A 2 40.06 58.00 2.89
N ARG A 3 40.05 57.93 4.21
CA ARG A 3 39.62 56.85 5.08
C ARG A 3 38.13 56.59 4.96
N SER A 4 37.78 55.34 4.88
CA SER A 4 36.43 54.81 5.15
C SER A 4 36.21 54.70 6.64
N ARG A 5 35.15 55.29 7.15
CA ARG A 5 34.64 55.08 8.51
C ARG A 5 33.69 53.89 8.53
N GLY A 6 33.87 53.07 9.54
CA GLY A 6 33.09 51.90 9.81
C GLY A 6 31.63 52.19 10.22
N LEU A 7 30.81 51.25 9.91
CA LEU A 7 29.48 51.07 10.50
C LEU A 7 29.52 49.76 11.33
N GLY A 8 29.91 50.00 12.60
CA GLY A 8 29.66 49.07 13.69
C GLY A 8 28.49 49.62 14.51
N ASP A 9 27.79 48.73 15.17
CA ASP A 9 26.79 48.96 16.22
C ASP A 9 25.36 49.35 15.82
N VAL A 10 24.54 48.34 15.41
CA VAL A 10 23.14 48.29 15.78
C VAL A 10 22.72 46.82 16.05
N TYR A 11 23.21 46.23 17.11
CA TYR A 11 22.56 45.10 17.74
C TYR A 11 22.81 45.15 19.26
N LYS A 12 22.01 45.97 19.94
CA LYS A 12 21.84 45.86 21.38
C LYS A 12 20.38 45.88 21.77
N ARG A 13 19.99 44.76 22.35
CA ARG A 13 18.92 44.55 23.35
C ARG A 13 17.47 44.56 22.86
N GLN A 14 16.93 43.39 22.70
CA GLN A 14 15.60 43.09 23.24
C GLN A 14 15.71 41.83 24.10
N ALA A 15 15.33 41.96 25.36
CA ALA A 15 15.20 40.88 26.32
C ALA A 15 13.93 40.04 26.02
N PRO A 16 13.86 38.75 26.42
CA PRO A 16 12.77 37.87 26.05
C PRO A 16 11.51 38.17 26.85
N GLY A 17 10.44 38.47 26.13
CA GLY A 17 9.07 38.44 26.66
C GLY A 17 8.61 37.02 26.85
N SER A 18 8.17 36.71 28.05
CA SER A 18 7.53 35.44 28.44
C SER A 18 6.25 35.18 27.65
N GLY A 19 6.30 34.32 26.66
CA GLY A 19 5.17 33.74 25.97
C GLY A 19 5.13 32.24 26.25
N GLN A 20 4.15 31.81 27.02
CA GLN A 20 3.87 30.41 27.35
C GLN A 20 3.69 29.59 26.07
N ALA A 21 4.52 28.55 25.92
CA ALA A 21 4.25 27.46 24.97
C ALA A 21 3.06 26.64 25.49
N PRO A 22 2.19 26.12 24.62
CA PRO A 22 1.17 25.17 25.03
C PRO A 22 1.83 23.86 25.43
N ASP A 23 1.52 23.44 26.60
CA ASP A 23 1.91 22.21 27.27
C ASP A 23 1.37 20.99 26.48
N ALA A 24 2.24 20.35 25.72
CA ALA A 24 1.96 19.04 25.16
C ALA A 24 2.24 18.01 26.26
N SER A 25 1.24 17.73 27.09
CA SER A 25 1.29 16.66 28.06
C SER A 25 1.46 15.33 27.36
N LEU A 26 2.66 14.80 27.40
CA LEU A 26 2.98 13.40 27.15
C LEU A 26 2.26 12.57 28.20
N ALA A 27 1.24 11.83 27.77
CA ALA A 27 0.64 10.77 28.57
C ALA A 27 1.72 9.72 28.91
N PRO A 28 1.73 9.17 30.14
CA PRO A 28 2.73 8.19 30.55
C PRO A 28 2.54 6.90 29.73
N ALA A 29 3.66 6.34 29.31
CA ALA A 29 3.74 5.03 28.69
C ALA A 29 3.13 3.99 29.64
N GLY A 30 1.99 3.43 29.24
CA GLY A 30 1.42 2.26 29.89
C GLY A 30 2.39 1.09 29.73
N GLU A 31 2.66 0.40 30.82
CA GLU A 31 3.43 -0.84 30.86
C GLU A 31 2.83 -1.84 29.89
N VAL A 32 3.59 -2.20 28.87
CA VAL A 32 3.26 -3.33 27.98
C VAL A 32 3.64 -4.60 28.72
N GLY A 33 2.66 -5.12 29.47
CA GLY A 33 2.69 -6.49 29.94
C GLY A 33 2.66 -7.41 28.73
N GLY A 34 3.68 -8.27 28.61
CA GLY A 34 3.74 -9.27 27.56
C GLY A 34 2.58 -10.26 27.69
N ASP A 35 1.82 -10.37 26.61
CA ASP A 35 1.08 -11.56 26.22
C ASP A 35 1.13 -11.61 24.69
N ALA A 36 2.10 -12.37 24.19
CA ALA A 36 2.08 -12.88 22.83
C ALA A 36 1.05 -14.02 22.76
N ALA A 37 -0.23 -13.66 23.00
CA ALA A 37 -1.36 -14.48 22.67
C ALA A 37 -1.79 -14.13 21.25
N SER A 38 -1.81 -15.14 20.37
CA SER A 38 -2.43 -15.11 19.06
C SER A 38 -3.72 -14.26 19.12
N GLU A 39 -3.71 -13.07 18.48
CA GLU A 39 -4.96 -12.31 18.30
C GLU A 39 -5.94 -13.26 17.62
N SER A 40 -7.07 -13.52 18.25
CA SER A 40 -8.12 -14.36 17.71
C SER A 40 -8.54 -13.76 16.36
N GLY A 41 -8.76 -14.59 15.33
CA GLY A 41 -9.11 -14.15 13.97
C GLY A 41 -10.25 -13.12 13.93
N SER A 42 -11.08 -13.03 15.00
CA SER A 42 -12.13 -12.02 15.15
C SER A 42 -11.58 -10.57 15.25
N GLY A 43 -10.49 -10.34 15.99
CA GLY A 43 -9.92 -8.99 16.15
C GLY A 43 -9.23 -8.50 14.84
N VAL A 44 -8.69 -9.41 14.06
CA VAL A 44 -8.08 -9.12 12.77
C VAL A 44 -9.14 -8.68 11.77
N PHE A 45 -10.23 -9.42 11.67
CA PHE A 45 -11.35 -9.11 10.77
C PHE A 45 -12.05 -7.80 11.14
N GLU A 46 -12.26 -7.53 12.44
CA GLU A 46 -12.85 -6.28 12.92
C GLU A 46 -12.03 -5.03 12.52
N ARG A 47 -10.69 -5.09 12.55
CA ARG A 47 -9.83 -3.99 12.08
C ARG A 47 -9.94 -3.79 10.56
N LEU A 48 -9.98 -4.89 9.78
CA LEU A 48 -10.21 -4.82 8.35
C LEU A 48 -11.56 -4.18 8.05
N ARG A 49 -12.61 -4.63 8.72
CA ARG A 49 -13.97 -4.12 8.58
C ARG A 49 -14.08 -2.64 8.96
N SER A 50 -13.42 -2.23 10.04
CA SER A 50 -13.36 -0.82 10.46
C SER A 50 -12.62 0.03 9.42
N GLY A 51 -11.49 -0.45 8.90
CA GLY A 51 -10.73 0.22 7.85
C GLY A 51 -11.51 0.35 6.54
N LEU A 52 -12.37 -0.60 6.20
CA LEU A 52 -13.19 -0.55 4.99
C LEU A 52 -14.56 0.13 5.18
N SER A 53 -14.86 0.69 6.36
CA SER A 53 -16.19 1.23 6.70
C SER A 53 -16.74 2.24 5.70
N ARG A 54 -15.90 3.12 5.15
CA ARG A 54 -16.30 4.11 4.13
C ARG A 54 -16.65 3.47 2.79
N SER A 55 -15.81 2.54 2.33
CA SER A 55 -16.06 1.81 1.07
C SER A 55 -17.27 0.90 1.20
N ARG A 56 -17.45 0.26 2.38
CA ARG A 56 -18.61 -0.54 2.69
C ARG A 56 -19.88 0.28 2.68
N GLY A 57 -19.93 1.43 3.38
CA GLY A 57 -21.12 2.29 3.41
C GLY A 57 -21.60 2.67 2.01
N GLN A 58 -20.67 3.02 1.11
CA GLN A 58 -21.03 3.37 -0.26
C GLN A 58 -21.54 2.16 -1.07
N LEU A 59 -20.88 1.00 -0.97
CA LEU A 59 -21.21 -0.15 -1.79
C LEU A 59 -22.34 -0.99 -1.20
N SER A 60 -22.25 -1.37 0.08
CA SER A 60 -23.22 -2.24 0.74
C SER A 60 -24.59 -1.58 0.87
N GLU A 61 -24.66 -0.33 1.36
CA GLU A 61 -25.93 0.40 1.49
C GLU A 61 -26.58 0.63 0.11
N GLY A 62 -25.79 0.96 -0.90
CA GLY A 62 -26.25 1.12 -2.28
C GLY A 62 -26.85 -0.19 -2.82
N LEU A 63 -26.12 -1.29 -2.68
CA LEU A 63 -26.56 -2.61 -3.15
C LEU A 63 -27.76 -3.14 -2.35
N ALA A 64 -27.75 -3.03 -1.02
CA ALA A 64 -28.84 -3.46 -0.17
C ALA A 64 -30.15 -2.73 -0.56
N SER A 65 -30.10 -1.42 -0.78
CA SER A 65 -31.26 -0.63 -1.18
C SER A 65 -31.86 -1.07 -2.53
N LEU A 66 -31.02 -1.52 -3.47
CA LEU A 66 -31.44 -1.99 -4.78
C LEU A 66 -32.11 -3.37 -4.74
N VAL A 67 -31.61 -4.25 -3.88
CA VAL A 67 -32.10 -5.63 -3.76
C VAL A 67 -33.30 -5.73 -2.82
N LEU A 68 -33.42 -4.81 -1.84
CA LEU A 68 -34.53 -4.80 -0.87
C LEU A 68 -35.87 -4.61 -1.59
N GLY A 69 -36.77 -5.59 -1.42
CA GLY A 69 -38.13 -5.57 -1.98
C GLY A 69 -38.25 -6.05 -3.44
N LYS A 70 -37.16 -6.39 -4.13
CA LYS A 70 -37.21 -6.97 -5.46
C LYS A 70 -37.14 -8.50 -5.38
N LYS A 71 -38.13 -9.15 -5.98
CA LYS A 71 -38.28 -10.64 -5.96
C LYS A 71 -37.59 -11.33 -7.14
N GLN A 72 -37.16 -10.59 -8.15
CA GLN A 72 -36.53 -11.12 -9.36
C GLN A 72 -35.44 -10.14 -9.84
N LEU A 73 -34.39 -10.67 -10.42
CA LEU A 73 -33.38 -9.91 -11.14
C LEU A 73 -33.99 -9.53 -12.52
N ASP A 74 -34.40 -8.28 -12.63
CA ASP A 74 -34.85 -7.69 -13.89
C ASP A 74 -33.73 -6.88 -14.55
N PRO A 75 -33.86 -6.49 -15.83
CA PRO A 75 -32.86 -5.68 -16.51
C PRO A 75 -32.58 -4.34 -15.80
N ALA A 76 -33.58 -3.73 -15.16
CA ALA A 76 -33.44 -2.47 -14.44
C ALA A 76 -32.57 -2.63 -13.18
N LEU A 77 -32.67 -3.77 -12.49
CA LEU A 77 -31.79 -4.07 -11.37
C LEU A 77 -30.33 -4.27 -11.82
N LEU A 78 -30.12 -4.92 -12.96
CA LEU A 78 -28.77 -5.09 -13.51
C LEU A 78 -28.14 -3.74 -13.89
N GLU A 79 -28.89 -2.82 -14.49
CA GLU A 79 -28.43 -1.45 -14.80
C GLU A 79 -28.09 -0.69 -13.51
N ALA A 80 -28.93 -0.80 -12.48
CA ALA A 80 -28.67 -0.15 -11.19
C ALA A 80 -27.46 -0.75 -10.45
N LEU A 81 -27.24 -2.07 -10.56
CA LEU A 81 -26.04 -2.74 -10.03
C LEU A 81 -24.78 -2.26 -10.77
N GLU A 82 -24.85 -2.14 -12.11
CA GLU A 82 -23.76 -1.59 -12.92
C GLU A 82 -23.35 -0.20 -12.43
N GLU A 83 -24.31 0.69 -12.28
CA GLU A 83 -24.07 2.05 -11.78
C GLU A 83 -23.37 2.05 -10.40
N GLN A 84 -23.87 1.23 -9.46
CA GLN A 84 -23.30 1.15 -8.10
C GLN A 84 -21.86 0.60 -8.10
N LEU A 85 -21.59 -0.43 -8.90
CA LEU A 85 -20.24 -1.01 -9.00
C LEU A 85 -19.25 -0.03 -9.63
N ILE A 86 -19.67 0.73 -10.64
CA ILE A 86 -18.86 1.79 -11.26
C ILE A 86 -18.61 2.93 -10.27
N MET A 87 -19.63 3.36 -9.53
CA MET A 87 -19.50 4.40 -8.51
C MET A 87 -18.56 4.01 -7.37
N ALA A 88 -18.47 2.71 -7.07
CA ALA A 88 -17.51 2.17 -6.11
C ALA A 88 -16.08 1.99 -6.66
N ASP A 89 -15.79 2.49 -7.87
CA ASP A 89 -14.49 2.41 -8.56
C ASP A 89 -14.05 0.97 -8.95
N LEU A 90 -14.97 0.01 -9.13
CA LEU A 90 -14.61 -1.33 -9.64
C LEU A 90 -13.99 -1.28 -11.04
N GLY A 91 -14.30 -0.25 -11.82
CA GLY A 91 -13.90 -0.13 -13.22
C GLY A 91 -14.79 -0.95 -14.17
N LEU A 92 -14.84 -0.54 -15.42
CA LEU A 92 -15.76 -1.11 -16.41
C LEU A 92 -15.56 -2.61 -16.64
N GLU A 93 -14.31 -3.03 -16.86
CA GLU A 93 -13.97 -4.42 -17.21
C GLU A 93 -14.35 -5.42 -16.08
N ALA A 94 -14.10 -5.05 -14.81
CA ALA A 94 -14.49 -5.87 -13.68
C ALA A 94 -16.01 -5.87 -13.47
N THR A 95 -16.67 -4.71 -13.63
CA THR A 95 -18.12 -4.59 -13.55
C THR A 95 -18.83 -5.44 -14.60
N GLU A 96 -18.39 -5.39 -15.86
CA GLU A 96 -18.93 -6.22 -16.94
C GLU A 96 -18.86 -7.72 -16.62
N ARG A 97 -17.70 -8.18 -16.06
CA ARG A 97 -17.55 -9.59 -15.64
C ARG A 97 -18.51 -9.99 -14.53
N VAL A 98 -18.72 -9.11 -13.54
CA VAL A 98 -19.69 -9.34 -12.46
C VAL A 98 -21.09 -9.49 -13.04
N LEU A 99 -21.51 -8.56 -13.90
CA LEU A 99 -22.84 -8.58 -14.51
C LEU A 99 -23.05 -9.77 -15.45
N GLU A 100 -22.02 -10.16 -16.19
CA GLU A 100 -22.08 -11.36 -17.05
C GLU A 100 -22.27 -12.63 -16.20
N SER A 101 -21.51 -12.78 -15.11
CA SER A 101 -21.66 -13.90 -14.18
C SER A 101 -23.06 -13.94 -13.59
N LEU A 102 -23.61 -12.81 -13.16
CA LEU A 102 -24.96 -12.71 -12.63
C LEU A 102 -26.03 -13.05 -13.69
N ARG A 103 -25.86 -12.59 -14.95
CA ARG A 103 -26.77 -12.93 -16.06
C ARG A 103 -26.75 -14.42 -16.39
N LEU A 104 -25.62 -15.08 -16.38
CA LEU A 104 -25.49 -16.52 -16.60
C LEU A 104 -26.20 -17.32 -15.50
N ARG A 105 -26.09 -16.90 -14.25
CA ARG A 105 -26.78 -17.52 -13.10
C ARG A 105 -28.32 -17.33 -13.20
N LEU A 106 -28.76 -16.16 -13.69
CA LEU A 106 -30.16 -15.87 -13.99
C LEU A 106 -30.77 -16.87 -14.99
N GLY A 107 -30.04 -17.16 -16.09
CA GLY A 107 -30.53 -18.09 -17.13
C GLY A 107 -30.71 -19.53 -16.63
N ARG A 108 -30.13 -19.87 -15.46
CA ARG A 108 -30.24 -21.18 -14.83
C ARG A 108 -31.35 -21.27 -13.75
N SER A 109 -32.17 -20.23 -13.59
CA SER A 109 -33.24 -20.18 -12.55
C SER A 109 -32.74 -20.28 -11.09
N GLU A 110 -31.49 -20.04 -10.83
CA GLU A 110 -30.88 -20.21 -9.50
C GLU A 110 -31.09 -19.01 -8.59
N LEU A 111 -31.51 -17.84 -9.13
CA LEU A 111 -31.60 -16.57 -8.41
C LEU A 111 -33.06 -16.12 -8.23
N SER A 112 -33.81 -16.82 -7.41
CA SER A 112 -35.21 -16.45 -7.15
C SER A 112 -35.47 -15.73 -5.82
N ALA A 113 -34.45 -15.64 -4.93
CA ALA A 113 -34.54 -15.03 -3.62
C ALA A 113 -33.53 -13.92 -3.45
N GLN A 114 -33.85 -12.91 -2.64
CA GLN A 114 -32.99 -11.76 -2.34
C GLN A 114 -31.60 -12.14 -1.81
N GLU A 115 -31.54 -13.13 -0.90
CA GLU A 115 -30.28 -13.66 -0.35
C GLU A 115 -29.39 -14.26 -1.44
N THR A 116 -29.97 -14.83 -2.47
CA THR A 116 -29.24 -15.47 -3.56
C THR A 116 -28.49 -14.45 -4.43
N VAL A 117 -29.02 -13.24 -4.62
CA VAL A 117 -28.36 -12.17 -5.41
C VAL A 117 -27.08 -11.68 -4.71
N MET A 118 -27.20 -11.39 -3.42
CA MET A 118 -26.03 -10.93 -2.63
C MET A 118 -24.99 -12.04 -2.49
N SER A 119 -25.40 -13.29 -2.27
CA SER A 119 -24.49 -14.42 -2.22
C SER A 119 -23.75 -14.61 -3.55
N ALA A 120 -24.49 -14.59 -4.68
CA ALA A 120 -23.88 -14.69 -6.00
C ALA A 120 -22.93 -13.54 -6.32
N LEU A 121 -23.26 -12.33 -5.89
CA LEU A 121 -22.37 -11.16 -6.04
C LEU A 121 -21.09 -11.34 -5.23
N LYS A 122 -21.18 -11.75 -3.96
CA LYS A 122 -20.03 -12.05 -3.09
C LYS A 122 -19.12 -13.13 -3.70
N GLU A 123 -19.70 -14.22 -4.14
CA GLU A 123 -18.96 -15.31 -4.78
C GLU A 123 -18.23 -14.81 -6.03
N THR A 124 -18.92 -14.08 -6.91
CA THR A 124 -18.32 -13.55 -8.14
C THR A 124 -17.19 -12.56 -7.84
N LEU A 125 -17.36 -11.66 -6.87
CA LEU A 125 -16.32 -10.72 -6.45
C LEU A 125 -15.12 -11.44 -5.83
N THR A 126 -15.36 -12.48 -5.02
CA THR A 126 -14.29 -13.29 -4.44
C THR A 126 -13.51 -14.04 -5.52
N GLU A 127 -14.20 -14.66 -6.49
CA GLU A 127 -13.58 -15.34 -7.62
C GLU A 127 -12.71 -14.40 -8.46
N LEU A 128 -13.12 -13.14 -8.65
CA LEU A 128 -12.32 -12.14 -9.39
C LEU A 128 -10.98 -11.83 -8.72
N LEU A 129 -10.88 -11.96 -7.40
CA LEU A 129 -9.68 -11.65 -6.62
C LEU A 129 -8.87 -12.89 -6.25
N ALA A 130 -9.46 -14.08 -6.28
CA ALA A 130 -8.83 -15.32 -5.79
C ALA A 130 -7.50 -15.64 -6.48
N ASP A 131 -7.41 -15.42 -7.79
CA ASP A 131 -6.19 -15.66 -8.57
C ASP A 131 -5.03 -14.73 -8.18
N GLN A 132 -5.31 -13.60 -7.53
CA GLN A 132 -4.33 -12.62 -7.07
C GLN A 132 -3.97 -12.78 -5.59
N GLU A 133 -4.59 -13.71 -4.88
CA GLU A 133 -4.25 -14.04 -3.50
C GLU A 133 -3.00 -14.92 -3.47
N SER A 134 -1.85 -14.35 -3.11
CA SER A 134 -0.59 -15.08 -3.00
C SER A 134 0.30 -14.41 -1.96
N PRO A 135 0.44 -14.97 -0.78
CA PRO A 135 1.31 -14.45 0.27
C PRO A 135 2.76 -14.32 -0.18
N LEU A 136 3.47 -13.31 0.33
CA LEU A 136 4.88 -13.13 0.06
C LEU A 136 5.71 -14.09 0.93
N SER A 137 6.54 -14.93 0.30
CA SER A 137 7.56 -15.75 0.96
C SER A 137 8.96 -15.23 0.63
N ILE A 138 9.82 -15.12 1.64
CA ILE A 138 11.21 -14.63 1.51
C ILE A 138 12.26 -15.74 1.65
N GLU A 139 11.86 -16.99 1.82
CA GLU A 139 12.75 -18.10 2.17
C GLU A 139 13.64 -18.58 1.02
N ALA A 140 13.31 -18.23 -0.22
CA ALA A 140 13.98 -18.76 -1.41
C ALA A 140 15.38 -18.18 -1.67
N HIS A 141 15.71 -17.01 -1.11
CA HIS A 141 16.95 -16.28 -1.39
C HIS A 141 17.49 -15.58 -0.14
N HIS A 142 18.83 -15.45 -0.05
CA HIS A 142 19.53 -14.74 1.02
C HIS A 142 20.64 -13.82 0.44
N PRO A 143 20.50 -12.49 0.51
CA PRO A 143 19.30 -11.77 0.93
C PRO A 143 18.15 -11.91 -0.05
N PHE A 144 16.91 -12.05 0.45
CA PHE A 144 15.73 -11.76 -0.37
C PHE A 144 15.63 -10.26 -0.56
N VAL A 145 15.38 -9.78 -1.77
CA VAL A 145 15.40 -8.34 -2.08
C VAL A 145 14.05 -7.87 -2.57
N ILE A 146 13.46 -6.94 -1.81
CA ILE A 146 12.21 -6.25 -2.18
C ILE A 146 12.57 -4.84 -2.65
N LEU A 147 12.26 -4.53 -3.91
CA LEU A 147 12.30 -3.17 -4.45
C LEU A 147 10.89 -2.56 -4.36
N VAL A 148 10.73 -1.53 -3.54
CA VAL A 148 9.44 -0.88 -3.34
C VAL A 148 9.31 0.32 -4.27
N VAL A 149 8.32 0.27 -5.16
CA VAL A 149 8.07 1.30 -6.18
C VAL A 149 6.66 1.89 -6.04
N GLY A 150 6.41 3.04 -6.67
CA GLY A 150 5.13 3.73 -6.64
C GLY A 150 5.30 5.24 -6.53
N VAL A 151 4.21 5.99 -6.67
CA VAL A 151 4.23 7.46 -6.65
C VAL A 151 4.50 8.04 -5.26
N ASN A 152 4.91 9.31 -5.19
CA ASN A 152 5.04 10.02 -3.91
C ASN A 152 3.66 10.13 -3.23
N GLY A 153 3.65 9.90 -1.93
CA GLY A 153 2.42 9.93 -1.14
C GLY A 153 1.61 8.63 -1.18
N ALA A 154 1.96 7.63 -2.00
CA ALA A 154 1.27 6.33 -2.01
C ALA A 154 1.49 5.49 -0.73
N GLY A 155 2.43 5.88 0.13
CA GLY A 155 2.70 5.16 1.39
C GLY A 155 3.91 4.21 1.33
N LYS A 156 4.81 4.35 0.35
CA LYS A 156 6.01 3.48 0.21
C LYS A 156 6.83 3.37 1.49
N THR A 157 7.35 4.50 1.99
CA THR A 157 8.23 4.52 3.17
C THR A 157 7.54 3.98 4.42
N THR A 158 6.23 4.25 4.57
CA THR A 158 5.41 3.68 5.65
C THR A 158 5.25 2.16 5.49
N THR A 159 4.97 1.69 4.27
CA THR A 159 4.88 0.25 3.97
C THR A 159 6.19 -0.47 4.25
N ILE A 160 7.32 0.13 3.85
CA ILE A 160 8.67 -0.40 4.14
C ILE A 160 8.89 -0.53 5.65
N GLY A 161 8.54 0.51 6.42
CA GLY A 161 8.68 0.49 7.89
C GLY A 161 7.82 -0.60 8.54
N LYS A 162 6.59 -0.78 8.08
CA LYS A 162 5.68 -1.83 8.55
C LYS A 162 6.17 -3.24 8.19
N LEU A 163 6.67 -3.42 6.97
CA LEU A 163 7.28 -4.68 6.54
C LEU A 163 8.53 -5.01 7.34
N ALA A 164 9.41 -4.02 7.56
CA ALA A 164 10.61 -4.20 8.38
C ALA A 164 10.25 -4.64 9.81
N HIS A 165 9.26 -3.98 10.42
CA HIS A 165 8.74 -4.37 11.73
C HIS A 165 8.25 -5.80 11.76
N ARG A 166 7.39 -6.17 10.81
CA ARG A 166 6.78 -7.50 10.70
C ARG A 166 7.82 -8.61 10.53
N PHE A 167 8.74 -8.48 9.56
CA PHE A 167 9.74 -9.51 9.31
C PHE A 167 10.75 -9.61 10.47
N LYS A 168 11.08 -8.49 11.12
CA LYS A 168 11.88 -8.51 12.35
C LYS A 168 11.19 -9.28 13.48
N GLN A 169 9.88 -9.08 13.69
CA GLN A 169 9.10 -9.86 14.66
C GLN A 169 9.04 -11.35 14.33
N GLN A 170 9.09 -11.71 13.06
CA GLN A 170 9.17 -13.10 12.60
C GLN A 170 10.58 -13.72 12.78
N GLY A 171 11.55 -12.93 13.28
CA GLY A 171 12.90 -13.39 13.59
C GLY A 171 13.91 -13.24 12.45
N HIS A 172 13.53 -12.59 11.33
CA HIS A 172 14.44 -12.36 10.21
C HIS A 172 15.36 -11.16 10.47
N SER A 173 16.59 -11.27 9.98
CA SER A 173 17.51 -10.14 9.89
C SER A 173 17.14 -9.25 8.68
N VAL A 174 16.85 -7.99 8.95
CA VAL A 174 16.34 -7.02 7.94
C VAL A 174 17.33 -5.87 7.78
N MET A 175 17.49 -5.39 6.56
CA MET A 175 18.22 -4.17 6.21
C MET A 175 17.36 -3.29 5.30
N LEU A 176 17.44 -1.96 5.46
CA LEU A 176 16.74 -0.98 4.62
C LEU A 176 17.74 -0.23 3.75
N ALA A 177 17.30 0.19 2.56
CA ALA A 177 18.07 1.04 1.64
C ALA A 177 17.27 2.28 1.24
N ALA A 178 17.85 3.47 1.46
CA ALA A 178 17.23 4.77 1.18
C ALA A 178 17.51 5.23 -0.26
N GLY A 179 16.79 4.68 -1.23
CA GLY A 179 16.95 5.03 -2.64
C GLY A 179 16.21 6.30 -3.09
N ASP A 180 15.27 6.86 -2.31
CA ASP A 180 14.68 8.20 -2.57
C ASP A 180 15.66 9.30 -2.10
N THR A 181 16.81 9.39 -2.76
CA THR A 181 17.92 10.28 -2.39
C THR A 181 17.60 11.76 -2.59
N PHE A 182 16.62 12.10 -3.40
CA PHE A 182 16.26 13.49 -3.69
C PHE A 182 15.44 14.15 -2.59
N ARG A 183 14.81 13.35 -1.72
CA ARG A 183 13.96 13.83 -0.63
C ARG A 183 14.62 13.57 0.71
N ALA A 184 15.32 14.59 1.26
CA ALA A 184 15.95 14.48 2.58
C ALA A 184 14.98 13.96 3.65
N ALA A 185 13.74 14.49 3.68
CA ALA A 185 12.71 14.04 4.60
C ALA A 185 12.29 12.56 4.42
N ALA A 186 12.41 12.00 3.21
CA ALA A 186 12.11 10.57 2.99
C ALA A 186 13.24 9.70 3.56
N VAL A 187 14.49 10.12 3.38
CA VAL A 187 15.65 9.44 3.98
C VAL A 187 15.57 9.49 5.50
N GLU A 188 15.30 10.66 6.09
CA GLU A 188 15.12 10.84 7.54
C GLU A 188 13.96 9.97 8.07
N GLN A 189 12.84 9.93 7.36
CA GLN A 189 11.69 9.08 7.72
C GLN A 189 12.08 7.60 7.72
N LEU A 190 12.81 7.14 6.71
CA LEU A 190 13.26 5.75 6.64
C LEU A 190 14.25 5.41 7.76
N GLN A 191 15.15 6.34 8.09
CA GLN A 191 16.09 6.21 9.21
C GLN A 191 15.34 6.10 10.55
N ALA A 192 14.32 6.95 10.77
CA ALA A 192 13.48 6.88 11.96
C ALA A 192 12.73 5.52 12.08
N TRP A 193 12.27 4.95 10.96
CA TRP A 193 11.73 3.60 10.95
C TRP A 193 12.79 2.54 11.29
N GLY A 194 14.01 2.70 10.76
CA GLY A 194 15.14 1.81 11.09
C GLY A 194 15.49 1.85 12.58
N GLU A 195 15.63 3.04 13.16
CA GLU A 195 15.91 3.23 14.59
C GLU A 195 14.80 2.64 15.47
N ARG A 196 13.54 2.91 15.14
CA ARG A 196 12.38 2.38 15.89
C ARG A 196 12.34 0.86 15.94
N ASN A 197 12.76 0.20 14.86
CA ASN A 197 12.69 -1.27 14.74
C ASN A 197 14.06 -1.93 14.97
N ASP A 198 15.10 -1.18 15.31
CA ASP A 198 16.48 -1.67 15.41
C ASP A 198 16.89 -2.42 14.11
N VAL A 199 16.69 -1.74 12.96
CA VAL A 199 17.00 -2.23 11.61
C VAL A 199 17.99 -1.27 10.95
N PRO A 200 19.15 -1.75 10.46
CA PRO A 200 20.15 -0.89 9.83
C PRO A 200 19.61 -0.31 8.51
N VAL A 201 19.94 0.96 8.27
CA VAL A 201 19.57 1.69 7.05
C VAL A 201 20.84 2.10 6.31
N ILE A 202 20.94 1.69 5.05
CA ILE A 202 21.99 2.18 4.13
C ILE A 202 21.45 3.43 3.43
N ALA A 203 22.14 4.53 3.62
CA ALA A 203 21.82 5.83 3.01
C ALA A 203 23.11 6.54 2.58
N GLN A 204 23.00 7.37 1.56
CA GLN A 204 24.05 8.29 1.13
C GLN A 204 23.56 9.74 1.24
N HIS A 205 24.40 10.71 0.88
CA HIS A 205 24.03 12.12 0.90
C HIS A 205 22.86 12.43 -0.05
N THR A 206 22.14 13.49 0.25
CA THR A 206 21.04 13.96 -0.61
C THR A 206 21.53 14.25 -2.03
N GLY A 207 20.81 13.75 -3.01
CA GLY A 207 21.17 13.88 -4.44
C GLY A 207 22.16 12.82 -4.95
N ALA A 208 22.54 11.84 -4.13
CA ALA A 208 23.32 10.69 -4.61
C ALA A 208 22.53 9.89 -5.68
N ASP A 209 23.23 9.10 -6.49
CA ASP A 209 22.59 8.24 -7.49
C ASP A 209 21.86 7.07 -6.78
N SER A 210 20.54 7.00 -6.92
CA SER A 210 19.71 5.96 -6.31
C SER A 210 20.23 4.55 -6.62
N ALA A 211 20.69 4.30 -7.86
CA ALA A 211 21.22 3.01 -8.25
C ALA A 211 22.50 2.65 -7.50
N SER A 212 23.36 3.64 -7.18
CA SER A 212 24.58 3.42 -6.38
C SER A 212 24.24 3.08 -4.94
N VAL A 213 23.26 3.77 -4.33
CA VAL A 213 22.81 3.48 -2.96
C VAL A 213 22.31 2.04 -2.84
N LEU A 214 21.48 1.60 -3.79
CA LEU A 214 20.90 0.25 -3.77
C LEU A 214 21.95 -0.82 -4.08
N PHE A 215 22.93 -0.50 -4.92
CA PHE A 215 24.08 -1.38 -5.19
C PHE A 215 24.90 -1.61 -3.92
N ASP A 216 25.27 -0.54 -3.20
CA ASP A 216 26.01 -0.61 -1.94
C ASP A 216 25.22 -1.34 -0.84
N ALA A 217 23.90 -1.11 -0.79
CA ALA A 217 23.03 -1.79 0.15
C ALA A 217 22.97 -3.31 -0.09
N LEU A 218 22.89 -3.73 -1.36
CA LEU A 218 22.90 -5.15 -1.73
C LEU A 218 24.24 -5.80 -1.36
N GLN A 219 25.37 -5.15 -1.64
CA GLN A 219 26.67 -5.62 -1.21
C GLN A 219 26.77 -5.75 0.32
N ALA A 220 26.29 -4.74 1.05
CA ALA A 220 26.29 -4.74 2.50
C ALA A 220 25.42 -5.85 3.08
N ALA A 221 24.22 -6.07 2.50
CA ALA A 221 23.30 -7.13 2.92
C ALA A 221 23.89 -8.52 2.70
N THR A 222 24.50 -8.75 1.54
CA THR A 222 25.21 -10.01 1.23
C THR A 222 26.40 -10.24 2.17
N ALA A 223 27.24 -9.23 2.36
CA ALA A 223 28.42 -9.34 3.23
C ALA A 223 28.07 -9.58 4.71
N ARG A 224 26.92 -9.12 5.17
CA ARG A 224 26.43 -9.28 6.53
C ARG A 224 25.49 -10.49 6.69
N ASN A 225 25.27 -11.25 5.63
CA ASN A 225 24.36 -12.40 5.59
C ASN A 225 22.96 -12.05 6.14
N VAL A 226 22.38 -10.95 5.63
CA VAL A 226 21.04 -10.47 6.02
C VAL A 226 20.00 -11.29 5.26
N ASP A 227 18.89 -11.66 5.90
CA ASP A 227 17.82 -12.43 5.25
C ASP A 227 17.00 -11.58 4.26
N LEU A 228 16.76 -10.31 4.60
CA LEU A 228 15.86 -9.45 3.84
C LEU A 228 16.44 -8.03 3.65
N LEU A 229 16.55 -7.60 2.39
CA LEU A 229 16.82 -6.20 2.01
C LEU A 229 15.55 -5.58 1.44
N ILE A 230 15.08 -4.46 2.04
CA ILE A 230 13.95 -3.68 1.53
C ILE A 230 14.47 -2.33 1.05
N ALA A 231 14.30 -2.04 -0.24
CA ALA A 231 14.81 -0.84 -0.90
C ALA A 231 13.68 0.14 -1.21
N ASP A 232 13.75 1.36 -0.66
CA ASP A 232 12.89 2.50 -1.03
C ASP A 232 13.36 3.10 -2.37
N THR A 233 12.45 3.72 -3.11
CA THR A 233 12.72 4.41 -4.37
C THR A 233 12.02 5.75 -4.47
N ALA A 234 12.52 6.61 -5.35
CA ALA A 234 11.84 7.83 -5.74
C ALA A 234 10.44 7.55 -6.33
N GLY A 235 9.54 8.52 -6.24
CA GLY A 235 8.17 8.40 -6.76
C GLY A 235 7.65 9.67 -7.43
N ARG A 236 8.50 10.45 -8.09
CA ARG A 236 8.17 11.77 -8.68
C ARG A 236 7.49 11.62 -10.03
N LEU A 237 6.17 11.39 -10.03
CA LEU A 237 5.39 11.19 -11.26
C LEU A 237 5.26 12.45 -12.13
N GLN A 238 5.58 13.66 -11.60
CA GLN A 238 5.54 14.92 -12.36
C GLN A 238 6.48 14.89 -13.59
N ASN A 239 7.57 14.13 -13.51
CA ASN A 239 8.44 13.82 -14.64
C ASN A 239 8.46 12.30 -14.84
N LYS A 240 7.36 11.79 -15.39
CA LYS A 240 7.05 10.37 -15.53
C LYS A 240 8.14 9.58 -16.26
N SER A 241 8.57 10.05 -17.44
CA SER A 241 9.59 9.34 -18.22
C SER A 241 10.91 9.23 -17.46
N HIS A 242 11.34 10.31 -16.82
CA HIS A 242 12.57 10.31 -16.04
C HIS A 242 12.50 9.36 -14.83
N LEU A 243 11.35 9.29 -14.16
CA LEU A 243 11.15 8.34 -13.06
C LEU A 243 11.25 6.90 -13.55
N MET A 244 10.60 6.55 -14.66
CA MET A 244 10.62 5.19 -15.22
C MET A 244 12.02 4.80 -15.70
N ASP A 245 12.77 5.73 -16.29
CA ASP A 245 14.17 5.54 -16.69
C ASP A 245 15.08 5.33 -15.47
N GLU A 246 14.88 6.10 -14.39
CA GLU A 246 15.62 5.95 -13.13
C GLU A 246 15.36 4.57 -12.51
N LEU A 247 14.11 4.15 -12.38
CA LEU A 247 13.74 2.85 -11.81
C LEU A 247 14.29 1.69 -12.66
N SER A 248 14.20 1.79 -13.99
CA SER A 248 14.78 0.80 -14.92
C SER A 248 16.30 0.73 -14.78
N LYS A 249 16.98 1.88 -14.57
CA LYS A 249 18.42 1.93 -14.27
C LYS A 249 18.73 1.21 -12.96
N VAL A 250 17.94 1.45 -11.90
CA VAL A 250 18.09 0.80 -10.59
C VAL A 250 18.06 -0.72 -10.77
N VAL A 251 16.99 -1.27 -11.37
CA VAL A 251 16.84 -2.71 -11.60
C VAL A 251 18.03 -3.27 -12.39
N ARG A 252 18.43 -2.59 -13.46
CA ARG A 252 19.58 -3.01 -14.29
C ARG A 252 20.89 -3.03 -13.51
N VAL A 253 21.12 -2.05 -12.61
CA VAL A 253 22.33 -1.98 -11.79
C VAL A 253 22.35 -3.07 -10.72
N MET A 254 21.22 -3.34 -10.08
CA MET A 254 21.09 -4.43 -9.09
C MET A 254 21.37 -5.80 -9.76
N ARG A 255 20.84 -6.04 -10.94
CA ARG A 255 21.06 -7.28 -11.73
C ARG A 255 22.51 -7.53 -12.14
N LYS A 256 23.40 -6.54 -12.06
CA LYS A 256 24.84 -6.76 -12.27
C LYS A 256 25.50 -7.53 -11.12
N GLN A 257 24.91 -7.51 -9.93
CA GLN A 257 25.40 -8.28 -8.78
C GLN A 257 24.78 -9.68 -8.75
N ASP A 258 23.49 -9.76 -9.03
CA ASP A 258 22.73 -11.01 -9.09
C ASP A 258 21.58 -10.82 -10.10
N GLU A 259 21.52 -11.65 -11.12
CA GLU A 259 20.52 -11.57 -12.20
C GLU A 259 19.07 -11.77 -11.71
N ALA A 260 18.89 -12.46 -10.58
CA ALA A 260 17.59 -12.73 -9.97
C ALA A 260 17.02 -11.52 -9.21
N VAL A 261 17.82 -10.50 -8.89
CA VAL A 261 17.40 -9.33 -8.08
C VAL A 261 16.74 -8.27 -8.98
N PRO A 262 15.69 -7.58 -8.51
CA PRO A 262 14.96 -7.79 -7.27
C PRO A 262 14.11 -9.08 -7.33
N HIS A 263 14.01 -9.79 -6.21
CA HIS A 263 13.18 -10.98 -6.09
C HIS A 263 11.70 -10.63 -6.02
N GLU A 264 11.39 -9.48 -5.42
CA GLU A 264 10.06 -8.86 -5.45
C GLU A 264 10.16 -7.38 -5.86
N THR A 265 9.45 -6.98 -6.91
CA THR A 265 9.17 -5.58 -7.24
C THR A 265 7.78 -5.26 -6.73
N LEU A 266 7.72 -4.69 -5.53
CA LEU A 266 6.48 -4.41 -4.81
C LEU A 266 5.96 -3.02 -5.16
N LEU A 267 4.86 -2.96 -5.89
CA LEU A 267 4.20 -1.70 -6.24
C LEU A 267 3.23 -1.27 -5.14
N VAL A 268 3.41 -0.06 -4.62
CA VAL A 268 2.53 0.55 -3.61
C VAL A 268 1.60 1.55 -4.28
N LEU A 269 0.30 1.32 -4.16
CA LEU A 269 -0.77 2.12 -4.74
C LEU A 269 -1.67 2.71 -3.65
N ASP A 270 -2.12 3.95 -3.84
CA ASP A 270 -3.08 4.64 -2.97
C ASP A 270 -4.50 4.42 -3.50
N ALA A 271 -5.33 3.71 -2.73
CA ALA A 271 -6.73 3.45 -3.08
C ALA A 271 -7.54 4.74 -3.30
N GLY A 272 -7.22 5.82 -2.57
CA GLY A 272 -7.90 7.11 -2.69
C GLY A 272 -7.77 7.76 -4.07
N THR A 273 -6.81 7.33 -4.89
CA THR A 273 -6.64 7.83 -6.25
C THR A 273 -7.58 7.19 -7.28
N GLY A 274 -8.34 6.16 -6.89
CA GLY A 274 -9.32 5.49 -7.74
C GLY A 274 -8.70 4.97 -9.04
N GLN A 275 -9.36 5.15 -10.19
CA GLN A 275 -8.89 4.66 -11.50
C GLN A 275 -7.51 5.18 -11.92
N ASN A 276 -7.01 6.27 -11.34
CA ASN A 276 -5.63 6.69 -11.57
C ASN A 276 -4.61 5.67 -11.02
N ALA A 277 -4.94 4.93 -9.94
CA ALA A 277 -4.08 3.85 -9.44
C ALA A 277 -3.90 2.75 -10.48
N VAL A 278 -4.95 2.42 -11.24
CA VAL A 278 -4.89 1.41 -12.31
C VAL A 278 -3.93 1.85 -13.42
N SER A 279 -4.03 3.12 -13.85
CA SER A 279 -3.11 3.68 -14.85
C SER A 279 -1.65 3.65 -14.38
N GLN A 280 -1.40 4.05 -13.14
CA GLN A 280 -0.08 3.95 -12.51
C GLN A 280 0.43 2.51 -12.50
N ALA A 281 -0.43 1.55 -12.11
CA ALA A 281 -0.06 0.15 -12.04
C ALA A 281 0.49 -0.38 -13.37
N VAL A 282 -0.19 -0.08 -14.48
CA VAL A 282 0.26 -0.47 -15.84
C VAL A 282 1.60 0.15 -16.18
N GLU A 283 1.81 1.42 -15.87
CA GLU A 283 3.04 2.15 -16.17
C GLU A 283 4.26 1.61 -15.41
N PHE A 284 4.08 1.35 -14.10
CA PHE A 284 5.15 0.75 -13.30
C PHE A 284 5.45 -0.69 -13.73
N ASP A 285 4.42 -1.49 -14.06
CA ASP A 285 4.64 -2.87 -14.55
C ASP A 285 5.45 -2.88 -15.85
N GLN A 286 5.13 -1.98 -16.79
CA GLN A 286 5.88 -1.85 -18.05
C GLN A 286 7.33 -1.42 -17.84
N ALA A 287 7.60 -0.56 -16.85
CA ALA A 287 8.93 0.00 -16.62
C ALA A 287 9.86 -0.96 -15.88
N VAL A 288 9.37 -1.66 -14.86
CA VAL A 288 10.23 -2.44 -13.95
C VAL A 288 9.79 -3.88 -13.73
N GLY A 289 8.66 -4.31 -14.29
CA GLY A 289 8.14 -5.66 -14.11
C GLY A 289 7.69 -5.91 -12.67
N VAL A 290 6.50 -5.41 -12.33
CA VAL A 290 5.88 -5.59 -11.01
C VAL A 290 5.62 -7.07 -10.74
N THR A 291 5.98 -7.56 -9.56
CA THR A 291 5.74 -8.95 -9.14
C THR A 291 4.70 -9.07 -8.03
N GLY A 292 4.46 -7.98 -7.30
CA GLY A 292 3.43 -7.91 -6.27
C GLY A 292 2.91 -6.50 -6.05
N VAL A 293 1.71 -6.39 -5.50
CA VAL A 293 1.01 -5.11 -5.26
C VAL A 293 0.67 -4.98 -3.79
N THR A 294 0.79 -3.77 -3.28
CA THR A 294 0.24 -3.33 -2.00
C THR A 294 -0.73 -2.18 -2.25
N VAL A 295 -1.96 -2.30 -1.78
CA VAL A 295 -2.96 -1.21 -1.85
C VAL A 295 -3.11 -0.59 -0.47
N THR A 296 -2.84 0.71 -0.35
CA THR A 296 -2.82 1.46 0.92
C THR A 296 -4.00 2.41 1.04
N LYS A 297 -4.19 2.95 2.24
CA LYS A 297 -5.18 4.00 2.56
C LYS A 297 -6.62 3.62 2.29
N LEU A 298 -6.93 2.34 2.40
CA LEU A 298 -8.30 1.84 2.26
C LEU A 298 -9.24 2.43 3.32
N ASP A 299 -8.72 2.74 4.52
CA ASP A 299 -9.44 3.39 5.62
C ASP A 299 -9.85 4.84 5.35
N GLY A 300 -9.11 5.50 4.48
CA GLY A 300 -9.34 6.92 4.11
C GLY A 300 -10.33 7.13 2.96
N THR A 301 -10.79 6.07 2.29
CA THR A 301 -11.50 6.21 1.01
C THR A 301 -12.80 5.40 0.95
N ALA A 302 -13.75 5.88 0.15
CA ALA A 302 -14.93 5.14 -0.27
C ALA A 302 -14.69 4.34 -1.59
N ARG A 303 -13.46 4.33 -2.13
CA ARG A 303 -13.09 3.76 -3.43
C ARG A 303 -12.38 2.40 -3.31
N GLY A 304 -12.75 1.61 -2.32
CA GLY A 304 -12.15 0.28 -2.11
C GLY A 304 -12.32 -0.67 -3.29
N GLY A 305 -13.34 -0.45 -4.13
CA GLY A 305 -13.57 -1.20 -5.36
C GLY A 305 -12.45 -1.10 -6.40
N VAL A 306 -11.58 -0.08 -6.32
CA VAL A 306 -10.41 0.04 -7.22
C VAL A 306 -9.49 -1.17 -7.17
N LEU A 307 -9.50 -1.91 -6.06
CA LEU A 307 -8.71 -3.15 -5.91
C LEU A 307 -9.11 -4.20 -6.96
N PHE A 308 -10.40 -4.30 -7.30
CA PHE A 308 -10.87 -5.19 -8.37
C PHE A 308 -10.36 -4.75 -9.76
N ALA A 309 -10.37 -3.45 -10.03
CA ALA A 309 -9.84 -2.91 -11.28
C ALA A 309 -8.33 -3.16 -11.42
N ILE A 310 -7.55 -2.96 -10.34
CA ILE A 310 -6.12 -3.25 -10.29
C ILE A 310 -5.86 -4.73 -10.54
N ALA A 311 -6.57 -5.62 -9.81
CA ALA A 311 -6.45 -7.07 -9.91
C ALA A 311 -6.73 -7.55 -11.34
N HIS A 312 -7.84 -7.08 -11.93
CA HIS A 312 -8.24 -7.44 -13.29
C HIS A 312 -7.24 -6.98 -14.34
N LYS A 313 -6.73 -5.73 -14.22
CA LYS A 313 -5.86 -5.11 -15.23
C LYS A 313 -4.44 -5.61 -15.16
N LEU A 314 -3.87 -5.72 -13.96
CA LEU A 314 -2.47 -6.04 -13.76
C LEU A 314 -2.19 -7.54 -13.74
N LYS A 315 -3.12 -8.34 -13.22
CA LYS A 315 -2.99 -9.79 -13.05
C LYS A 315 -1.71 -10.16 -12.30
N ARG A 316 -1.39 -9.39 -11.25
CA ARG A 316 -0.25 -9.60 -10.36
C ARG A 316 -0.77 -9.88 -8.96
N PRO A 317 -0.06 -10.68 -8.15
CA PRO A 317 -0.45 -10.93 -6.78
C PRO A 317 -0.64 -9.64 -5.98
N ILE A 318 -1.74 -9.55 -5.24
CA ILE A 318 -1.91 -8.55 -4.19
C ILE A 318 -1.31 -9.18 -2.93
N ARG A 319 -0.20 -8.61 -2.46
CA ARG A 319 0.51 -9.13 -1.29
C ARG A 319 -0.09 -8.61 0.00
N PHE A 320 -0.32 -7.28 0.02
CA PHE A 320 -0.76 -6.60 1.24
C PHE A 320 -1.82 -5.55 0.96
N ILE A 321 -2.62 -5.28 1.99
CA ILE A 321 -3.54 -4.15 2.05
C ILE A 321 -3.27 -3.32 3.30
N GLY A 322 -3.31 -1.99 3.17
CA GLY A 322 -3.15 -1.03 4.27
C GLY A 322 -4.49 -0.43 4.65
N VAL A 323 -4.90 -0.64 5.92
CA VAL A 323 -6.21 -0.27 6.47
C VAL A 323 -6.10 0.69 7.65
N GLY A 324 -4.96 1.37 7.81
CA GLY A 324 -4.72 2.33 8.87
C GLY A 324 -3.24 2.69 9.05
N GLU A 325 -2.92 3.41 10.12
CA GLU A 325 -1.61 4.01 10.39
C GLU A 325 -0.67 3.09 11.20
N GLN A 326 -1.21 2.18 12.03
CA GLN A 326 -0.43 1.32 12.91
C GLN A 326 0.40 0.28 12.12
N ALA A 327 1.43 -0.28 12.75
CA ALA A 327 2.26 -1.31 12.11
C ALA A 327 1.42 -2.52 11.67
N ASP A 328 0.49 -2.94 12.52
CA ASP A 328 -0.40 -4.09 12.29
C ASP A 328 -1.53 -3.81 11.30
N ASP A 329 -1.70 -2.57 10.83
CA ASP A 329 -2.68 -2.22 9.81
C ASP A 329 -2.21 -2.52 8.37
N LEU A 330 -1.01 -3.08 8.21
CA LEU A 330 -0.57 -3.71 6.97
C LEU A 330 -0.87 -5.21 7.04
N ARG A 331 -1.85 -5.67 6.28
CA ARG A 331 -2.38 -7.02 6.31
C ARG A 331 -2.00 -7.81 5.07
N ASP A 332 -1.82 -9.12 5.21
CA ASP A 332 -1.83 -10.01 4.05
C ASP A 332 -3.20 -9.90 3.38
N PHE A 333 -3.19 -9.97 2.06
CA PHE A 333 -4.42 -9.94 1.30
C PHE A 333 -5.10 -11.31 1.34
N SER A 334 -6.40 -11.30 1.69
CA SER A 334 -7.32 -12.41 1.53
C SER A 334 -8.53 -11.91 0.73
N ALA A 335 -8.79 -12.54 -0.40
CA ALA A 335 -9.89 -12.18 -1.28
C ALA A 335 -11.24 -12.28 -0.56
N ARG A 336 -11.43 -13.37 0.19
CA ARG A 336 -12.66 -13.62 0.93
C ARG A 336 -12.88 -12.60 2.04
N ASP A 337 -11.87 -12.40 2.91
CA ASP A 337 -11.99 -11.47 4.03
C ASP A 337 -12.22 -10.03 3.55
N PHE A 338 -11.58 -9.66 2.43
CA PHE A 338 -11.77 -8.35 1.82
C PHE A 338 -13.21 -8.16 1.32
N VAL A 339 -13.76 -9.12 0.58
CA VAL A 339 -15.13 -9.05 0.04
C VAL A 339 -16.16 -9.11 1.18
N ASP A 340 -15.95 -9.97 2.17
CA ASP A 340 -16.82 -10.04 3.35
C ASP A 340 -16.82 -8.71 4.13
N ALA A 341 -15.64 -8.12 4.38
CA ALA A 341 -15.53 -6.83 5.06
C ALA A 341 -16.13 -5.66 4.26
N LEU A 342 -16.20 -5.79 2.91
CA LEU A 342 -16.75 -4.77 2.01
C LEU A 342 -18.27 -4.85 1.88
N LEU A 343 -18.87 -6.04 1.99
CA LEU A 343 -20.29 -6.26 1.72
C LEU A 343 -21.14 -6.66 2.93
N ASP A 344 -20.52 -7.12 4.05
CA ASP A 344 -21.30 -7.55 5.21
C ASP A 344 -21.70 -6.38 6.11
N ASP A 345 -22.98 -6.27 6.36
CA ASP A 345 -23.56 -5.25 7.25
C ASP A 345 -23.47 -5.63 8.75
N GLY A 346 -23.05 -6.86 9.10
CA GLY A 346 -22.87 -7.33 10.48
C GLY A 346 -24.08 -8.04 11.06
#